data_0e784b18042fef0ccccb679f860bcfd8
#
_entry.id   0e784b18042fef0ccccb679f860bcfd8
#
_cell.length_a   1.000
_cell.length_b   1.000
_cell.length_c   1.000
_cell.angle_alpha   90.00
_cell.angle_beta   90.00
_cell.angle_gamma   90.00
#
_symmetry.space_group_name_H-M   'P 1'
#
loop_
_entity.id
_entity.type
_entity.pdbx_description
1 polymer ?
#
loop_
_entity_poly.entity_id
_entity_poly.type
_entity_poly.pdbx_seq_one_letter_code
_entity_poly.pdbx_strand_id
1 'polypeptide(L)'
;MGWEVIGAVFSYKFSHADAKAIVTVIMQTLVRTDQIEHLKATQAVLLLFGSPQCGVCQVIKPKLERLMAQQYPEIALVYIDCAESPDICAQHGVFSLPVVHLYIEGQLFLERGGSFSLFELEDQIERIYRLWTAT
;
A
#
# COMPACT_ATOMS: atom_id res chain seq x y z
N MET A 1 -11.43 13.60 12.18
CA MET A 1 -11.79 12.19 12.34
C MET A 1 -11.14 11.37 11.28
N GLY A 2 -10.39 10.36 11.68
CA GLY A 2 -9.66 9.53 10.73
C GLY A 2 -10.57 8.77 9.78
N TRP A 3 -11.66 8.25 10.27
CA TRP A 3 -12.56 7.47 9.43
C TRP A 3 -13.29 8.34 8.41
N GLU A 4 -13.52 9.61 8.71
CA GLU A 4 -14.13 10.55 7.75
C GLU A 4 -13.21 10.78 6.58
N VAL A 5 -11.91 10.88 6.84
CA VAL A 5 -10.92 10.99 5.77
C VAL A 5 -10.94 9.73 4.92
N ILE A 6 -11.02 8.56 5.53
CA ILE A 6 -11.11 7.30 4.81
C ILE A 6 -12.40 7.24 3.99
N GLY A 7 -13.52 7.67 4.57
CA GLY A 7 -14.78 7.73 3.87
C GLY A 7 -14.71 8.62 2.64
N ALA A 8 -14.08 9.77 2.77
CA ALA A 8 -13.88 10.67 1.64
C ALA A 8 -13.03 10.01 0.55
N VAL A 9 -11.96 9.31 0.94
CA VAL A 9 -11.12 8.58 0.00
C VAL A 9 -11.94 7.55 -0.78
N PHE A 10 -12.77 6.79 -0.09
CA PHE A 10 -13.58 5.75 -0.73
C PHE A 10 -14.65 6.31 -1.65
N SER A 11 -15.15 7.50 -1.37
CA SER A 11 -16.20 8.09 -2.18
C SER A 11 -15.68 8.68 -3.49
N TYR A 12 -14.38 8.88 -3.63
CA TYR A 12 -13.81 9.45 -4.82
C TYR A 12 -13.77 8.45 -5.99
N LYS A 13 -14.08 8.99 -7.16
CA LYS A 13 -13.67 8.39 -8.42
C LYS A 13 -12.60 9.32 -8.95
N PHE A 14 -11.38 8.92 -8.82
CA PHE A 14 -10.26 9.83 -8.85
C PHE A 14 -9.83 10.28 -10.24
N SER A 15 -9.51 11.54 -10.39
CA SER A 15 -8.55 11.99 -11.36
C SER A 15 -7.15 11.58 -10.88
N HIS A 16 -6.17 11.63 -11.76
CA HIS A 16 -4.79 11.31 -11.38
C HIS A 16 -4.26 12.23 -10.28
N ALA A 17 -4.63 13.52 -10.32
CA ALA A 17 -4.19 14.47 -9.31
C ALA A 17 -4.78 14.16 -7.95
N ASP A 18 -6.07 13.83 -7.91
CA ASP A 18 -6.75 13.48 -6.66
C ASP A 18 -6.18 12.19 -6.07
N ALA A 19 -5.91 11.20 -6.92
CA ALA A 19 -5.35 9.93 -6.48
C ALA A 19 -3.99 10.11 -5.82
N LYS A 20 -3.13 10.97 -6.36
CA LYS A 20 -1.82 11.26 -5.78
C LYS A 20 -1.93 11.87 -4.39
N ALA A 21 -2.83 12.86 -4.26
CA ALA A 21 -3.03 13.53 -2.97
C ALA A 21 -3.57 12.56 -1.92
N ILE A 22 -4.50 11.72 -2.32
CA ILE A 22 -5.12 10.74 -1.42
C ILE A 22 -4.11 9.68 -0.97
N VAL A 23 -3.28 9.18 -1.88
CA VAL A 23 -2.23 8.22 -1.54
C VAL A 23 -1.30 8.80 -0.48
N THR A 24 -0.89 10.06 -0.63
CA THR A 24 -0.02 10.71 0.34
C THR A 24 -0.67 10.79 1.71
N VAL A 25 -1.93 11.18 1.76
CA VAL A 25 -2.68 11.27 3.02
C VAL A 25 -2.82 9.89 3.66
N ILE A 26 -3.16 8.88 2.87
CA ILE A 26 -3.33 7.52 3.37
C ILE A 26 -2.04 7.02 4.02
N MET A 27 -0.91 7.21 3.37
CA MET A 27 0.36 6.75 3.90
C MET A 27 0.70 7.37 5.24
N GLN A 28 0.24 8.60 5.48
CA GLN A 28 0.56 9.32 6.70
C GLN A 28 -0.39 9.02 7.85
N THR A 29 -1.61 8.58 7.58
CA THR A 29 -2.66 8.54 8.59
C THR A 29 -3.19 7.16 8.94
N LEU A 30 -3.07 6.18 8.06
CA LEU A 30 -3.68 4.88 8.31
C LEU A 30 -2.78 4.01 9.18
N VAL A 31 -3.20 3.86 10.44
CA VAL A 31 -2.52 3.00 11.42
C VAL A 31 -3.52 2.08 12.12
N ARG A 32 -4.79 2.07 11.72
CA ARG A 32 -5.84 1.30 12.37
C ARG A 32 -6.19 0.07 11.56
N THR A 33 -6.36 -1.04 12.25
CA THR A 33 -6.65 -2.33 11.63
C THR A 33 -7.93 -2.30 10.80
N ASP A 34 -8.99 -1.70 11.33
CA ASP A 34 -10.29 -1.66 10.65
C ASP A 34 -10.21 -0.90 9.33
N GLN A 35 -9.44 0.16 9.28
CA GLN A 35 -9.25 0.94 8.06
C GLN A 35 -8.51 0.14 6.99
N ILE A 36 -7.47 -0.56 7.41
CA ILE A 36 -6.66 -1.39 6.52
C ILE A 36 -7.49 -2.54 5.97
N GLU A 37 -8.28 -3.21 6.83
CA GLU A 37 -9.13 -4.32 6.41
C GLU A 37 -10.19 -3.85 5.42
N HIS A 38 -10.74 -2.68 5.63
CA HIS A 38 -11.73 -2.11 4.69
C HIS A 38 -11.10 -1.84 3.31
N LEU A 39 -9.91 -1.24 3.29
CA LEU A 39 -9.19 -1.00 2.03
C LEU A 39 -8.89 -2.31 1.30
N LYS A 40 -8.41 -3.31 2.02
CA LYS A 40 -8.09 -4.61 1.45
C LYS A 40 -9.32 -5.25 0.80
N ALA A 41 -10.48 -5.11 1.44
CA ALA A 41 -11.70 -5.78 1.02
C ALA A 41 -12.36 -5.09 -0.17
N THR A 42 -12.24 -3.78 -0.28
CA THR A 42 -13.05 -3.00 -1.22
C THR A 42 -12.29 -2.35 -2.34
N GLN A 43 -10.97 -2.31 -2.27
CA GLN A 43 -10.14 -1.57 -3.21
C GLN A 43 -8.90 -2.37 -3.60
N ALA A 44 -8.08 -1.78 -4.46
CA ALA A 44 -6.73 -2.25 -4.68
C ALA A 44 -5.81 -1.45 -3.77
N VAL A 45 -5.01 -2.14 -2.96
CA VAL A 45 -4.12 -1.48 -2.01
C VAL A 45 -2.79 -2.21 -1.93
N LEU A 46 -1.72 -1.43 -1.99
CA LEU A 46 -0.36 -1.90 -1.77
C LEU A 46 0.04 -1.51 -0.35
N LEU A 47 0.32 -2.50 0.48
CA LEU A 47 0.78 -2.28 1.84
C LEU A 47 2.30 -2.40 1.87
N LEU A 48 2.99 -1.37 2.33
CA LEU A 48 4.41 -1.41 2.58
C LEU A 48 4.64 -1.46 4.09
N PHE A 49 5.20 -2.57 4.55
CA PHE A 49 5.54 -2.74 5.96
C PHE A 49 6.99 -2.36 6.17
N GLY A 50 7.23 -1.46 7.11
CA GLY A 50 8.58 -0.98 7.39
C GLY A 50 8.69 -0.43 8.80
N SER A 51 9.84 0.20 9.08
CA SER A 51 10.06 0.89 10.35
C SER A 51 11.13 1.97 10.17
N PRO A 52 11.22 2.92 11.11
CA PRO A 52 12.27 3.94 11.03
C PRO A 52 13.69 3.37 11.11
N GLN A 53 13.85 2.20 11.76
CA GLN A 53 15.15 1.56 11.92
C GLN A 53 15.55 0.72 10.71
N CYS A 54 14.66 0.51 9.77
CA CYS A 54 14.92 -0.27 8.56
C CYS A 54 15.46 0.65 7.46
N GLY A 55 16.76 0.59 7.20
CA GLY A 55 17.39 1.44 6.21
C GLY A 55 16.85 1.23 4.80
N VAL A 56 16.64 -0.03 4.42
CA VAL A 56 16.09 -0.39 3.11
C VAL A 56 14.67 0.18 2.96
N CYS A 57 13.86 0.10 4.02
CA CYS A 57 12.51 0.65 4.01
C CYS A 57 12.50 2.15 3.72
N GLN A 58 13.44 2.88 4.32
CA GLN A 58 13.54 4.32 4.13
C GLN A 58 13.92 4.71 2.70
N VAL A 59 14.66 3.85 2.01
CA VAL A 59 15.02 4.05 0.61
C VAL A 59 13.85 3.69 -0.32
N ILE A 60 13.19 2.57 -0.05
CA ILE A 60 12.11 2.07 -0.89
C ILE A 60 10.86 2.94 -0.83
N LYS A 61 10.54 3.44 0.35
CA LYS A 61 9.30 4.19 0.58
C LYS A 61 9.08 5.34 -0.41
N PRO A 62 10.02 6.29 -0.56
CA PRO A 62 9.80 7.39 -1.51
C PRO A 62 9.77 6.93 -2.95
N LYS A 63 10.50 5.88 -3.30
CA LYS A 63 10.49 5.34 -4.66
C LYS A 63 9.15 4.71 -4.99
N LEU A 64 8.58 3.94 -4.06
CA LEU A 64 7.25 3.37 -4.25
C LEU A 64 6.18 4.44 -4.30
N GLU A 65 6.29 5.48 -3.47
CA GLU A 65 5.36 6.60 -3.53
C GLU A 65 5.28 7.20 -4.91
N ARG A 66 6.44 7.47 -5.51
CA ARG A 66 6.48 8.05 -6.85
C ARG A 66 5.95 7.09 -7.91
N LEU A 67 6.37 5.84 -7.85
CA LEU A 67 5.95 4.83 -8.82
C LEU A 67 4.43 4.65 -8.81
N MET A 68 3.86 4.46 -7.64
CA MET A 68 2.43 4.20 -7.53
C MET A 68 1.61 5.41 -7.92
N ALA A 69 2.03 6.61 -7.49
CA ALA A 69 1.31 7.83 -7.83
C ALA A 69 1.35 8.13 -9.31
N GLN A 70 2.45 7.84 -9.99
CA GLN A 70 2.62 8.16 -11.40
C GLN A 70 2.03 7.13 -12.33
N GLN A 71 2.14 5.85 -12.00
CA GLN A 71 1.81 4.78 -12.93
C GLN A 71 0.60 3.94 -12.53
N TYR A 72 0.29 3.87 -11.23
CA TYR A 72 -0.79 3.01 -10.74
C TYR A 72 -1.71 3.78 -9.79
N PRO A 73 -2.31 4.89 -10.26
CA PRO A 73 -3.08 5.77 -9.37
C PRO A 73 -4.34 5.12 -8.79
N GLU A 74 -4.83 4.04 -9.40
CA GLU A 74 -5.99 3.33 -8.88
C GLU A 74 -5.67 2.43 -7.70
N ILE A 75 -4.38 2.18 -7.45
CA ILE A 75 -3.94 1.38 -6.32
C ILE A 75 -3.52 2.31 -5.19
N ALA A 76 -4.23 2.22 -4.06
CA ALA A 76 -3.85 2.99 -2.88
C ALA A 76 -2.54 2.44 -2.32
N LEU A 77 -1.68 3.32 -1.80
CA LEU A 77 -0.45 2.91 -1.15
C LEU A 77 -0.53 3.28 0.33
N VAL A 78 -0.37 2.28 1.19
CA VAL A 78 -0.42 2.46 2.64
C VAL A 78 0.91 2.00 3.23
N TYR A 79 1.53 2.86 4.01
CA TYR A 79 2.72 2.52 4.77
C TYR A 79 2.32 2.12 6.19
N ILE A 80 2.81 0.97 6.65
CA ILE A 80 2.55 0.49 8.00
C ILE A 80 3.87 0.43 8.74
N ASP A 81 3.97 1.23 9.81
CA ASP A 81 5.14 1.26 10.67
C ASP A 81 5.02 0.16 11.71
N CYS A 82 5.85 -0.85 11.58
CA CYS A 82 5.79 -2.02 12.46
C CYS A 82 6.33 -1.75 13.86
N ALA A 83 7.07 -0.65 14.04
CA ALA A 83 7.49 -0.23 15.36
C ALA A 83 6.33 0.37 16.14
N GLU A 84 5.44 1.10 15.46
CA GLU A 84 4.27 1.69 16.10
C GLU A 84 3.08 0.75 16.15
N SER A 85 2.94 -0.13 15.15
CA SER A 85 1.80 -1.03 15.02
C SER A 85 2.24 -2.47 14.85
N PRO A 86 2.93 -3.04 15.85
CA PRO A 86 3.44 -4.40 15.75
C PRO A 86 2.35 -5.45 15.64
N ASP A 87 1.18 -5.20 16.21
CA ASP A 87 0.03 -6.10 16.14
C ASP A 87 -0.51 -6.23 14.71
N ILE A 88 -0.58 -5.11 13.99
CA ILE A 88 -1.02 -5.12 12.60
C ILE A 88 -0.05 -5.93 11.74
N CYS A 89 1.24 -5.72 11.94
CA CYS A 89 2.26 -6.44 11.19
C CYS A 89 2.23 -7.93 11.51
N ALA A 90 2.07 -8.29 12.77
CA ALA A 90 1.95 -9.70 13.18
C ALA A 90 0.72 -10.36 12.57
N GLN A 91 -0.41 -9.65 12.53
CA GLN A 91 -1.65 -10.16 11.92
C GLN A 91 -1.46 -10.46 10.42
N HIS A 92 -0.57 -9.74 9.77
CA HIS A 92 -0.27 -9.98 8.36
C HIS A 92 0.88 -10.94 8.15
N GLY A 93 1.39 -11.55 9.23
CA GLY A 93 2.51 -12.49 9.13
C GLY A 93 3.85 -11.84 8.85
N VAL A 94 3.99 -10.56 9.15
CA VAL A 94 5.20 -9.79 8.85
C VAL A 94 6.09 -9.75 10.08
N PHE A 95 7.22 -10.44 10.00
CA PHE A 95 8.19 -10.53 11.09
C PHE A 95 9.59 -10.10 10.70
N SER A 96 9.79 -9.75 9.43
CA SER A 96 11.03 -9.13 8.93
C SER A 96 10.66 -8.04 7.95
N LEU A 97 11.57 -7.09 7.74
CA LEU A 97 11.28 -5.89 6.95
C LEU A 97 12.34 -5.68 5.87
N PRO A 98 11.97 -5.08 4.74
CA PRO A 98 10.63 -4.65 4.35
C PRO A 98 9.78 -5.81 3.81
N VAL A 99 8.45 -5.62 3.82
CA VAL A 99 7.53 -6.53 3.16
C VAL A 99 6.50 -5.70 2.40
N VAL A 100 6.09 -6.19 1.23
CA VAL A 100 5.07 -5.56 0.40
C VAL A 100 3.97 -6.58 0.13
N HIS A 101 2.72 -6.18 0.37
CA HIS A 101 1.54 -6.97 0.03
C HIS A 101 0.65 -6.16 -0.91
N LEU A 102 0.16 -6.79 -1.97
CA LEU A 102 -0.83 -6.18 -2.85
C LEU A 102 -2.13 -6.94 -2.74
N TYR A 103 -3.18 -6.26 -2.28
CA TYR A 103 -4.54 -6.79 -2.21
C TYR A 103 -5.41 -6.11 -3.25
N ILE A 104 -6.26 -6.90 -3.90
CA ILE A 104 -7.28 -6.38 -4.80
C ILE A 104 -8.60 -7.06 -4.43
N GLU A 105 -9.55 -6.26 -3.97
CA GLU A 105 -10.90 -6.70 -3.63
C GLU A 105 -10.91 -7.94 -2.73
N GLY A 106 -10.08 -7.91 -1.72
CA GLY A 106 -10.03 -8.95 -0.70
C GLY A 106 -9.02 -10.06 -0.93
N GLN A 107 -8.40 -10.11 -2.11
CA GLN A 107 -7.44 -11.17 -2.44
C GLN A 107 -6.01 -10.67 -2.43
N LEU A 108 -5.13 -11.46 -1.85
CA LEU A 108 -3.70 -11.18 -1.86
C LEU A 108 -3.11 -11.68 -3.17
N PHE A 109 -2.64 -10.77 -4.01
CA PHE A 109 -2.07 -11.10 -5.31
C PHE A 109 -0.55 -11.08 -5.33
N LEU A 110 0.08 -10.40 -4.38
CA LEU A 110 1.53 -10.24 -4.38
C LEU A 110 2.01 -10.13 -2.95
N GLU A 111 3.06 -10.89 -2.64
CA GLU A 111 3.72 -10.82 -1.36
C GLU A 111 5.22 -10.93 -1.60
N ARG A 112 5.97 -9.90 -1.21
CA ARG A 112 7.42 -9.89 -1.35
C ARG A 112 8.04 -9.41 -0.06
N GLY A 113 9.07 -10.11 0.39
CA GLY A 113 9.77 -9.76 1.62
C GLY A 113 11.25 -9.93 1.50
N GLY A 114 11.99 -9.34 2.45
CA GLY A 114 13.44 -9.42 2.48
C GLY A 114 14.08 -8.59 1.38
N SER A 115 15.09 -9.16 0.74
CA SER A 115 15.75 -8.50 -0.38
C SER A 115 14.97 -8.74 -1.66
N PHE A 116 14.46 -7.67 -2.26
CA PHE A 116 13.85 -7.72 -3.58
C PHE A 116 14.24 -6.44 -4.32
N SER A 117 14.28 -6.52 -5.66
CA SER A 117 14.56 -5.33 -6.44
C SER A 117 13.25 -4.61 -6.75
N LEU A 118 13.32 -3.27 -6.78
CA LEU A 118 12.17 -2.47 -7.18
C LEU A 118 11.76 -2.77 -8.62
N PHE A 119 12.71 -3.09 -9.47
CA PHE A 119 12.44 -3.45 -10.85
C PHE A 119 11.56 -4.70 -10.94
N GLU A 120 11.91 -5.74 -10.18
CA GLU A 120 11.11 -6.97 -10.15
C GLU A 120 9.73 -6.73 -9.55
N LEU A 121 9.66 -5.94 -8.49
CA LEU A 121 8.39 -5.58 -7.87
C LEU A 121 7.50 -4.83 -8.85
N GLU A 122 8.08 -3.85 -9.55
CA GLU A 122 7.33 -3.08 -10.55
C GLU A 122 6.80 -3.97 -11.66
N ASP A 123 7.61 -4.91 -12.15
CA ASP A 123 7.20 -5.84 -13.19
C ASP A 123 6.00 -6.69 -12.74
N GLN A 124 6.02 -7.15 -11.51
CA GLN A 124 4.93 -7.94 -10.95
C GLN A 124 3.66 -7.11 -10.76
N ILE A 125 3.80 -5.89 -10.27
CA ILE A 125 2.66 -4.97 -10.11
C ILE A 125 2.06 -4.67 -11.48
N GLU A 126 2.88 -4.42 -12.48
CA GLU A 126 2.44 -4.12 -13.84
C GLU A 126 1.59 -5.25 -14.42
N ARG A 127 2.01 -6.50 -14.25
CA ARG A 127 1.25 -7.64 -14.74
C ARG A 127 -0.10 -7.77 -14.06
N ILE A 128 -0.12 -7.63 -12.75
CA ILE A 128 -1.36 -7.71 -11.97
C ILE A 128 -2.29 -6.57 -12.36
N TYR A 129 -1.76 -5.37 -12.46
CA TYR A 129 -2.52 -4.18 -12.81
C TYR A 129 -3.18 -4.32 -14.17
N ARG A 130 -2.45 -4.81 -15.16
CA ARG A 130 -2.99 -5.04 -16.51
C ARG A 130 -4.13 -6.04 -16.50
N LEU A 131 -3.97 -7.14 -15.79
CA LEU A 131 -5.01 -8.17 -15.72
C LEU A 131 -6.26 -7.63 -15.02
N TRP A 132 -6.06 -6.89 -13.96
CA TRP A 132 -7.16 -6.30 -13.21
C TRP A 132 -7.92 -5.24 -14.02
N THR A 133 -7.20 -4.37 -14.72
CA THR A 133 -7.84 -3.29 -15.46
C THR A 133 -8.36 -3.72 -16.84
N ALA A 134 -7.99 -4.88 -17.32
CA ALA A 134 -8.49 -5.41 -18.58
C ALA A 134 -9.90 -5.96 -18.46
N THR A 135 -10.36 -6.22 -17.25
CA THR A 135 -11.73 -6.69 -17.00
C THR A 135 -12.66 -5.53 -16.63
#